data_fab963f9c92efefe0c97b05b1cefc1c1
#
_entry.id   fab963f9c92efefe0c97b05b1cefc1c1
#
_cell.length_a   1.000
_cell.length_b   1.000
_cell.length_c   1.000
_cell.angle_alpha   90.00
_cell.angle_beta   90.00
_cell.angle_gamma   90.00
#
_symmetry.space_group_name_H-M   'P 1'
#
loop_
_entity.id
_entity.type
_entity.pdbx_description
1 polymer ?
#
loop_
_entity_poly.entity_id
_entity_poly.type
_entity_poly.pdbx_seq_one_letter_code
_entity_poly.pdbx_strand_id
1 'polypeptide(L)'
;MTSPDQLASVRYVVDDVQAALDFYTTHLGFEVLSHPAPAFADVVRGPLRLLLSGPQSSGARATPEDAALPGRNRIHLVVDGFDELVARLRDAGLDFRSDVVSGPGGRQVLVSDPSGNLVELFEPA
;
A
#
# COMPACT_ATOMS: atom_id res chain seq x y z
N MET A 1 -20.18 3.24 -10.48
CA MET A 1 -19.31 2.63 -9.46
C MET A 1 -18.76 1.29 -9.97
N THR A 2 -17.47 1.06 -9.86
CA THR A 2 -16.86 -0.20 -10.27
C THR A 2 -17.10 -1.25 -9.21
N SER A 3 -17.62 -2.42 -9.58
CA SER A 3 -17.80 -3.51 -8.62
C SER A 3 -16.45 -4.13 -8.25
N PRO A 4 -16.31 -4.75 -7.05
CA PRO A 4 -15.02 -5.29 -6.59
C PRO A 4 -14.38 -6.30 -7.52
N ASP A 5 -15.18 -7.09 -8.24
CA ASP A 5 -14.66 -8.09 -9.18
C ASP A 5 -14.13 -7.48 -10.48
N GLN A 6 -14.37 -6.19 -10.71
CA GLN A 6 -13.83 -5.44 -11.85
C GLN A 6 -12.60 -4.63 -11.51
N LEU A 7 -12.19 -4.62 -10.24
CA LEU A 7 -11.01 -3.90 -9.78
C LEU A 7 -9.77 -4.78 -9.95
N ALA A 8 -8.65 -4.16 -10.27
CA ALA A 8 -7.36 -4.83 -10.14
C ALA A 8 -7.09 -5.03 -8.66
N SER A 9 -6.78 -6.24 -8.25
CA SER A 9 -6.56 -6.56 -6.83
C SER A 9 -5.13 -7.04 -6.60
N VAL A 10 -4.53 -6.54 -5.52
CA VAL A 10 -3.20 -6.95 -5.06
C VAL A 10 -3.34 -7.37 -3.60
N ARG A 11 -2.72 -8.50 -3.24
CA ARG A 11 -2.71 -8.96 -1.86
C ARG A 11 -1.37 -8.62 -1.22
N TYR A 12 -1.43 -7.92 -0.09
CA TYR A 12 -0.30 -7.73 0.79
C TYR A 12 -0.53 -8.51 2.09
N VAL A 13 0.42 -9.37 2.43
CA VAL A 13 0.42 -10.02 3.74
C VAL A 13 0.95 -9.02 4.75
N VAL A 14 0.20 -8.81 5.83
CA VAL A 14 0.53 -7.82 6.85
C VAL A 14 0.50 -8.48 8.23
N ASP A 15 1.28 -7.94 9.15
CA ASP A 15 1.34 -8.45 10.53
C ASP A 15 0.14 -7.98 11.35
N ASP A 16 -0.31 -6.75 11.10
CA ASP A 16 -1.39 -6.11 11.86
C ASP A 16 -2.33 -5.41 10.88
N VAL A 17 -3.52 -5.97 10.71
CA VAL A 17 -4.51 -5.46 9.75
C VAL A 17 -4.96 -4.05 10.11
N GLN A 18 -5.17 -3.75 11.39
CA GLN A 18 -5.61 -2.42 11.80
C GLN A 18 -4.54 -1.37 11.51
N ALA A 19 -3.28 -1.68 11.78
CA ALA A 19 -2.17 -0.78 11.49
C ALA A 19 -2.06 -0.52 9.97
N ALA A 20 -2.25 -1.57 9.17
CA ALA A 20 -2.25 -1.43 7.71
C ALA A 20 -3.42 -0.58 7.22
N LEU A 21 -4.63 -0.82 7.74
CA LEU A 21 -5.80 0.00 7.42
C LEU A 21 -5.53 1.47 7.69
N ASP A 22 -5.03 1.78 8.88
CA ASP A 22 -4.75 3.16 9.28
C ASP A 22 -3.71 3.80 8.35
N PHE A 23 -2.69 3.05 8.01
CA PHE A 23 -1.63 3.52 7.11
C PHE A 23 -2.19 3.91 5.74
N TYR A 24 -2.90 3.00 5.08
CA TYR A 24 -3.37 3.22 3.72
C TYR A 24 -4.49 4.26 3.65
N THR A 25 -5.38 4.29 4.63
CA THR A 25 -6.50 5.23 4.61
C THR A 25 -6.10 6.63 5.09
N THR A 26 -5.22 6.73 6.06
CA THR A 26 -4.80 8.04 6.60
C THR A 26 -3.81 8.74 5.67
N HIS A 27 -2.86 8.00 5.10
CA HIS A 27 -1.71 8.60 4.42
C HIS A 27 -1.77 8.53 2.91
N LEU A 28 -2.43 7.53 2.33
CA LEU A 28 -2.31 7.25 0.90
C LEU A 28 -3.63 7.33 0.12
N GLY A 29 -4.69 7.86 0.73
CA GLY A 29 -5.93 8.13 0.02
C GLY A 29 -6.78 6.92 -0.31
N PHE A 30 -6.56 5.80 0.36
CA PHE A 30 -7.43 4.63 0.21
C PHE A 30 -8.68 4.80 1.07
N GLU A 31 -9.76 4.14 0.65
CA GLU A 31 -10.99 4.04 1.41
C GLU A 31 -11.24 2.58 1.76
N VAL A 32 -11.80 2.33 2.94
CA VAL A 32 -12.16 0.97 3.35
C VAL A 32 -13.30 0.48 2.47
N LEU A 33 -13.09 -0.66 1.79
CA LEU A 33 -14.13 -1.34 1.04
C LEU A 33 -14.87 -2.31 1.96
N SER A 34 -14.14 -3.15 2.68
CA SER A 34 -14.72 -4.02 3.70
C SER A 34 -13.71 -4.39 4.77
N HIS A 35 -14.24 -4.74 5.96
CA HIS A 35 -13.42 -5.24 7.07
C HIS A 35 -14.26 -6.28 7.80
N PRO A 36 -14.50 -7.45 7.14
CA PRO A 36 -15.48 -8.43 7.65
C PRO A 36 -14.99 -9.21 8.86
N ALA A 37 -13.68 -9.24 9.11
CA ALA A 37 -13.10 -9.97 10.22
C ALA A 37 -11.80 -9.29 10.66
N PRO A 38 -11.36 -9.48 11.90
CA PRO A 38 -10.09 -8.88 12.36
C PRO A 38 -8.87 -9.29 11.52
N ALA A 39 -8.92 -10.47 10.90
CA ALA A 39 -7.79 -11.00 10.14
C ALA A 39 -7.71 -10.50 8.70
N PHE A 40 -8.71 -9.77 8.23
CA PHE A 40 -8.76 -9.35 6.84
C PHE A 40 -9.50 -8.03 6.67
N ALA A 41 -8.97 -7.18 5.79
CA ALA A 41 -9.67 -6.00 5.32
C ALA A 41 -9.25 -5.74 3.87
N ASP A 42 -10.08 -5.01 3.12
CA ASP A 42 -9.65 -4.51 1.83
C ASP A 42 -9.97 -3.02 1.70
N VAL A 43 -9.10 -2.35 0.97
CA VAL A 43 -9.18 -0.91 0.73
C VAL A 43 -9.09 -0.66 -0.76
N VAL A 44 -9.62 0.47 -1.21
CA VAL A 44 -9.68 0.80 -2.63
C VAL A 44 -9.22 2.23 -2.87
N ARG A 45 -8.47 2.42 -3.95
CA ARG A 45 -8.05 3.73 -4.44
C ARG A 45 -8.13 3.69 -5.96
N GLY A 46 -9.10 4.42 -6.56
CA GLY A 46 -9.34 4.33 -7.99
C GLY A 46 -9.65 2.89 -8.41
N PRO A 47 -8.98 2.37 -9.44
CA PRO A 47 -9.23 1.00 -9.91
C PRO A 47 -8.43 -0.07 -9.16
N LEU A 48 -7.66 0.30 -8.16
CA LEU A 48 -6.86 -0.63 -7.37
C LEU A 48 -7.58 -1.02 -6.09
N ARG A 49 -7.72 -2.32 -5.89
CA ARG A 49 -8.18 -2.91 -4.63
C ARG A 49 -6.99 -3.60 -3.97
N LEU A 50 -6.71 -3.23 -2.72
CA LEU A 50 -5.60 -3.80 -1.96
C LEU A 50 -6.19 -4.68 -0.87
N LEU A 51 -5.80 -5.96 -0.89
CA LEU A 51 -6.25 -6.96 0.09
C LEU A 51 -5.22 -7.01 1.21
N LEU A 52 -5.63 -6.64 2.42
CA LEU A 52 -4.75 -6.63 3.58
C LEU A 52 -5.00 -7.90 4.39
N SER A 53 -4.09 -8.87 4.25
CA SER A 53 -4.25 -10.22 4.79
C SER A 53 -3.37 -10.41 6.00
N GLY A 54 -3.98 -10.44 7.17
CA GLY A 54 -3.29 -10.74 8.43
C GLY A 54 -2.93 -12.23 8.54
N PRO A 55 -2.13 -12.62 9.54
CA PRO A 55 -1.60 -13.99 9.64
C PRO A 55 -2.67 -15.07 9.72
N GLN A 56 -3.84 -14.76 10.26
CA GLN A 56 -4.92 -15.73 10.44
C GLN A 56 -5.85 -15.82 9.23
N SER A 57 -5.67 -14.96 8.22
CA SER A 57 -6.52 -14.98 7.03
C SER A 57 -6.20 -16.18 6.15
N SER A 58 -7.19 -16.60 5.35
CA SER A 58 -6.97 -17.68 4.38
C SER A 58 -5.92 -17.33 3.34
N GLY A 59 -5.86 -16.06 2.93
CA GLY A 59 -4.86 -15.61 1.96
C GLY A 59 -3.44 -15.73 2.49
N ALA A 60 -3.22 -15.35 3.74
CA ALA A 60 -1.90 -15.47 4.36
C ALA A 60 -1.53 -16.94 4.58
N ARG A 61 -2.48 -17.75 5.06
CA ARG A 61 -2.23 -19.18 5.32
C ARG A 61 -1.94 -19.98 4.04
N ALA A 62 -2.49 -19.55 2.91
CA ALA A 62 -2.22 -20.16 1.61
C ALA A 62 -0.87 -19.75 1.02
N THR A 63 -0.24 -18.72 1.58
CA THR A 63 1.02 -18.17 1.05
C THR A 63 2.21 -18.90 1.65
N PRO A 64 3.12 -19.46 0.83
CA PRO A 64 4.37 -20.04 1.34
C PRO A 64 5.19 -19.01 2.10
N GLU A 65 5.93 -19.45 3.13
CA GLU A 65 6.70 -18.53 3.98
C GLU A 65 7.65 -17.64 3.19
N ASP A 66 8.34 -18.17 2.20
CA ASP A 66 9.29 -17.43 1.39
C ASP A 66 8.60 -16.43 0.45
N ALA A 67 7.34 -16.64 0.13
CA ALA A 67 6.55 -15.73 -0.71
C ALA A 67 5.81 -14.67 0.12
N ALA A 68 5.76 -14.83 1.43
CA ALA A 68 5.11 -13.88 2.33
C ALA A 68 6.03 -12.73 2.75
N LEU A 69 7.31 -12.80 2.41
CA LEU A 69 8.29 -11.77 2.78
C LEU A 69 8.06 -10.49 1.98
N PRO A 70 8.09 -9.31 2.64
CA PRO A 70 7.91 -8.05 1.95
C PRO A 70 9.15 -7.65 1.13
N GLY A 71 8.99 -6.65 0.26
CA GLY A 71 10.11 -5.98 -0.40
C GLY A 71 10.45 -6.44 -1.80
N ARG A 72 9.80 -7.47 -2.31
CA ARG A 72 10.06 -7.94 -3.69
C ARG A 72 9.20 -7.24 -4.74
N ASN A 73 7.99 -6.85 -4.35
CA ASN A 73 7.05 -6.15 -5.22
C ASN A 73 6.61 -4.87 -4.55
N ARG A 74 6.05 -3.97 -5.34
CA ARG A 74 5.49 -2.75 -4.81
C ARG A 74 4.33 -2.27 -5.66
N ILE A 75 3.37 -1.62 -5.02
CA ILE A 75 2.33 -0.90 -5.76
C ILE A 75 2.87 0.47 -6.14
N HIS A 76 2.42 0.97 -7.28
CA HIS A 76 2.84 2.23 -7.85
C HIS A 76 1.65 3.17 -7.85
N LEU A 77 1.77 4.29 -7.16
CA LEU A 77 0.70 5.27 -7.06
C LEU A 77 1.14 6.60 -7.68
N VAL A 78 0.43 7.04 -8.72
CA VAL A 78 0.62 8.38 -9.25
C VAL A 78 -0.05 9.36 -8.29
N VAL A 79 0.69 10.37 -7.86
CA VAL A 79 0.21 11.32 -6.85
C VAL A 79 0.29 12.75 -7.37
N ASP A 80 -0.62 13.59 -6.87
CA ASP A 80 -0.60 15.03 -7.11
C ASP A 80 0.16 15.70 -5.96
N GLY A 81 0.79 16.85 -6.25
CA GLY A 81 1.51 17.61 -5.23
C GLY A 81 2.61 16.78 -4.56
N PHE A 82 3.47 16.20 -5.37
CA PHE A 82 4.50 15.27 -4.92
C PHE A 82 5.35 15.83 -3.77
N ASP A 83 5.86 17.06 -3.90
CA ASP A 83 6.75 17.63 -2.88
C ASP A 83 6.02 17.85 -1.55
N GLU A 84 4.79 18.38 -1.59
CA GLU A 84 3.99 18.60 -0.39
C GLU A 84 3.61 17.28 0.27
N LEU A 85 3.27 16.27 -0.53
CA LEU A 85 2.95 14.94 -0.01
C LEU A 85 4.16 14.33 0.69
N VAL A 86 5.32 14.35 0.04
CA VAL A 86 6.55 13.79 0.62
C VAL A 86 6.87 14.48 1.94
N ALA A 87 6.79 15.81 1.99
CA ALA A 87 7.04 16.57 3.23
C ALA A 87 6.06 16.15 4.33
N ARG A 88 4.78 16.03 4.01
CA ARG A 88 3.75 15.64 4.98
C ARG A 88 4.00 14.22 5.52
N LEU A 89 4.37 13.29 4.64
CA LEU A 89 4.62 11.91 5.05
C LEU A 89 5.90 11.80 5.89
N ARG A 90 6.92 12.61 5.61
CA ARG A 90 8.11 12.68 6.47
C ARG A 90 7.76 13.19 7.84
N ASP A 91 6.96 14.25 7.91
CA ASP A 91 6.51 14.82 9.17
C ASP A 91 5.66 13.83 9.98
N ALA A 92 4.90 12.97 9.29
CA ALA A 92 4.10 11.93 9.92
C ALA A 92 4.95 10.73 10.38
N GLY A 93 6.25 10.71 10.06
CA GLY A 93 7.16 9.67 10.52
C GLY A 93 7.10 8.37 9.73
N LEU A 94 6.63 8.41 8.47
CA LEU A 94 6.61 7.22 7.63
C LEU A 94 8.04 6.73 7.35
N ASP A 95 8.17 5.42 7.17
CA ASP A 95 9.45 4.78 6.89
C ASP A 95 9.77 4.92 5.39
N PHE A 96 10.64 5.88 5.07
CA PHE A 96 11.13 6.07 3.70
C PHE A 96 12.24 5.09 3.40
N ARG A 97 12.08 4.34 2.32
CA ARG A 97 13.02 3.27 1.93
C ARG A 97 13.95 3.70 0.81
N SER A 98 13.77 4.91 0.27
CA SER A 98 14.67 5.48 -0.72
C SER A 98 14.68 7.00 -0.60
N ASP A 99 15.70 7.63 -1.19
CA ASP A 99 15.67 9.05 -1.50
C ASP A 99 14.75 9.27 -2.70
N VAL A 100 14.41 10.53 -2.97
CA VAL A 100 13.70 10.88 -4.21
C VAL A 100 14.66 10.64 -5.38
N VAL A 101 14.22 9.84 -6.35
CA VAL A 101 15.00 9.52 -7.55
C VAL A 101 14.32 10.14 -8.75
N SER A 102 15.08 10.91 -9.54
CA SER A 102 14.58 11.54 -10.76
C SER A 102 15.10 10.81 -11.99
N GLY A 103 14.24 10.68 -12.98
CA GLY A 103 14.60 10.07 -14.27
C GLY A 103 13.79 10.70 -15.39
N PRO A 104 13.96 10.22 -16.64
CA PRO A 104 13.24 10.78 -17.79
C PRO A 104 11.72 10.70 -17.66
N GLY A 105 11.21 9.68 -16.97
CA GLY A 105 9.77 9.47 -16.80
C GLY A 105 9.14 10.28 -15.69
N GLY A 106 9.94 10.82 -14.77
CA GLY A 106 9.43 11.57 -13.62
C GLY A 106 10.26 11.35 -12.36
N ARG A 107 9.62 11.56 -11.22
CA ARG A 107 10.28 11.41 -9.90
C ARG A 107 9.52 10.37 -9.09
N GLN A 108 10.27 9.65 -8.24
CA GLN A 108 9.67 8.62 -7.40
C GLN A 108 10.36 8.54 -6.04
N VAL A 109 9.64 8.01 -5.08
CA VAL A 109 10.17 7.72 -3.75
C VAL A 109 9.46 6.47 -3.22
N LEU A 110 10.18 5.66 -2.44
CA LEU A 110 9.62 4.46 -1.83
C LEU A 110 9.36 4.70 -0.35
N VAL A 111 8.17 4.32 0.10
CA VAL A 111 7.82 4.24 1.52
C VAL A 111 7.41 2.80 1.83
N SER A 112 7.49 2.44 3.10
CA SER A 112 7.07 1.13 3.55
C SER A 112 5.81 1.23 4.38
N ASP A 113 4.92 0.24 4.25
CA ASP A 113 3.81 0.12 5.18
C ASP A 113 4.32 -0.42 6.53
N PRO A 114 3.46 -0.51 7.57
CA PRO A 114 3.93 -1.00 8.88
C PRO A 114 4.51 -2.42 8.88
N SER A 115 4.18 -3.22 7.87
CA SER A 115 4.70 -4.60 7.75
C SER A 115 5.91 -4.71 6.82
N GLY A 116 6.39 -3.59 6.27
CA GLY A 116 7.54 -3.58 5.37
C GLY A 116 7.20 -3.71 3.90
N ASN A 117 5.92 -3.77 3.53
CA ASN A 117 5.53 -3.79 2.12
C ASN A 117 5.80 -2.43 1.49
N LEU A 118 6.36 -2.43 0.29
CA LEU A 118 6.77 -1.21 -0.38
C LEU A 118 5.64 -0.55 -1.15
N VAL A 119 5.62 0.78 -1.13
CA VAL A 119 4.74 1.61 -1.93
C VAL A 119 5.61 2.64 -2.64
N GLU A 120 5.45 2.74 -3.95
CA GLU A 120 6.12 3.77 -4.75
C GLU A 120 5.17 4.93 -4.99
N LEU A 121 5.62 6.13 -4.62
CA LEU A 121 4.91 7.37 -4.93
C LEU A 121 5.57 8.00 -6.14
N PHE A 122 4.81 8.33 -7.16
CA PHE A 122 5.34 8.73 -8.46
C PHE A 122 4.70 10.02 -8.97
N GLU A 123 5.55 10.92 -9.47
CA GLU A 123 5.13 12.12 -10.19
C GLU A 123 5.63 12.02 -11.63
N PRO A 124 4.74 11.98 -12.62
CA PRO A 124 5.17 11.98 -14.03
C PRO A 124 5.91 13.25 -14.42
N ALA A 125 6.80 13.11 -15.36
CA ALA A 125 7.55 14.26 -15.91
C ALA A 125 6.64 15.25 -16.62
#